data_7375fc0f9ca0900fd9bc0db0b332dc80
#
_entry.id   7375fc0f9ca0900fd9bc0db0b332dc80
#
_cell.length_a   1.000
_cell.length_b   1.000
_cell.length_c   1.000
_cell.angle_alpha   90.00
_cell.angle_beta   90.00
_cell.angle_gamma   90.00
#
_symmetry.space_group_name_H-M   'P 1'
#
loop_
_entity.id
_entity.type
_entity.pdbx_description
1 polymer ?
#
loop_
_entity_poly.entity_id
_entity_poly.type
_entity_poly.pdbx_seq_one_letter_code
_entity_poly.pdbx_strand_id
1 'polypeptide(L)'
;MTQIPLFQPPSEWLPPETIPALQNASQIAIDLETYDPGIKDIGPGWATGNGRIIGVAIAVDGWQGYFPLHHQGGGNFDEKIFKRQLKKILDLPCDKIFHNATYDVGWLKQWGLEVKGRIIDTMIAAPLIDENRFRYSLNALGKDYLQETKSESGLYEAAKAWGIDPKAEMYKLPAQHV
;
A
#
# COMPACT_ATOMS: atom_id res chain seq x y z
N MET A 1 -0.70 -26.48 2.60
CA MET A 1 0.60 -25.90 2.21
C MET A 1 0.49 -25.50 0.76
N THR A 2 0.60 -24.23 0.45
CA THR A 2 0.61 -23.76 -0.95
C THR A 2 1.95 -24.16 -1.55
N GLN A 3 1.94 -24.97 -2.61
CA GLN A 3 3.17 -25.41 -3.26
C GLN A 3 3.75 -24.22 -4.04
N ILE A 4 5.00 -23.85 -3.72
CA ILE A 4 5.71 -22.80 -4.45
C ILE A 4 5.91 -23.28 -5.91
N PRO A 5 5.51 -22.53 -6.93
CA PRO A 5 5.73 -22.91 -8.32
C PRO A 5 7.23 -23.06 -8.60
N LEU A 6 7.59 -24.07 -9.36
CA LEU A 6 8.98 -24.29 -9.80
C LEU A 6 9.50 -23.16 -10.73
N PHE A 7 8.59 -22.52 -11.44
CA PHE A 7 8.88 -21.39 -12.31
C PHE A 7 8.06 -20.19 -11.82
N GLN A 8 8.74 -19.15 -11.36
CA GLN A 8 8.13 -17.87 -11.01
C GLN A 8 8.25 -16.91 -12.20
N PRO A 9 7.24 -16.06 -12.42
CA PRO A 9 7.39 -14.98 -13.40
C PRO A 9 8.65 -14.17 -13.09
N PRO A 10 9.46 -13.81 -14.09
CA PRO A 10 10.63 -12.97 -13.86
C PRO A 10 10.19 -11.58 -13.40
N SER A 11 10.88 -11.02 -12.44
CA SER A 11 10.71 -9.62 -12.00
C SER A 11 12.09 -9.03 -11.74
N GLU A 12 12.33 -7.86 -12.30
CA GLU A 12 13.54 -7.07 -12.03
C GLU A 12 13.39 -6.15 -10.82
N TRP A 13 12.21 -6.14 -10.20
CA TRP A 13 11.96 -5.28 -9.04
C TRP A 13 12.77 -5.73 -7.82
N LEU A 14 13.42 -4.75 -7.19
CA LEU A 14 14.11 -4.91 -5.91
C LEU A 14 13.53 -3.90 -4.91
N PRO A 15 13.38 -4.30 -3.63
CA PRO A 15 12.97 -3.35 -2.61
C PRO A 15 14.02 -2.24 -2.46
N PRO A 16 13.60 -0.98 -2.20
CA PRO A 16 14.55 0.10 -1.98
C PRO A 16 15.42 -0.20 -0.76
N GLU A 17 16.73 0.01 -0.88
CA GLU A 17 17.65 -0.22 0.24
C GLU A 17 17.42 0.76 1.40
N THR A 18 17.02 2.00 1.07
CA THR A 18 16.83 3.08 2.04
C THR A 18 15.68 3.99 1.63
N ILE A 19 15.09 4.64 2.63
CA ILE A 19 14.17 5.75 2.38
C ILE A 19 15.01 7.02 2.21
N PRO A 20 14.81 7.82 1.15
CA PRO A 20 15.54 9.06 0.97
C PRO A 20 15.21 10.07 2.08
N ALA A 21 15.97 11.16 2.14
CA ALA A 21 15.68 12.25 3.07
C ALA A 21 14.42 13.01 2.63
N LEU A 22 13.34 12.90 3.41
CA LEU A 22 12.02 13.47 3.09
C LEU A 22 11.70 14.75 3.86
N GLN A 23 12.67 15.33 4.59
CA GLN A 23 12.46 16.52 5.44
C GLN A 23 11.99 17.76 4.66
N ASN A 24 12.34 17.84 3.39
CA ASN A 24 11.99 18.96 2.51
C ASN A 24 10.79 18.64 1.60
N ALA A 25 10.17 17.46 1.73
CA ALA A 25 9.00 17.11 0.97
C ALA A 25 7.82 18.01 1.39
N SER A 26 7.15 18.62 0.43
CA SER A 26 5.91 19.37 0.68
C SER A 26 4.72 18.44 0.94
N GLN A 27 4.76 17.26 0.34
CA GLN A 27 3.73 16.23 0.44
C GLN A 27 4.34 14.84 0.30
N ILE A 28 3.72 13.85 0.95
CA ILE A 28 4.14 12.45 0.92
C ILE A 28 2.88 11.60 0.71
N ALA A 29 2.84 10.83 -0.37
CA ALA A 29 1.79 9.84 -0.59
C ALA A 29 2.16 8.53 0.10
N ILE A 30 1.16 7.89 0.74
CA ILE A 30 1.31 6.65 1.48
C ILE A 30 0.14 5.74 1.15
N ASP A 31 0.43 4.47 0.89
CA ASP A 31 -0.54 3.41 0.65
C ASP A 31 -0.12 2.15 1.40
N LEU A 32 -1.07 1.42 1.98
CA LEU A 32 -0.81 0.22 2.76
C LEU A 32 -1.36 -1.00 2.04
N GLU A 33 -0.51 -2.00 1.85
CA GLU A 33 -0.99 -3.33 1.51
C GLU A 33 -1.25 -4.13 2.79
N THR A 34 -2.40 -4.79 2.85
CA THR A 34 -2.86 -5.44 4.09
C THR A 34 -3.38 -6.85 3.84
N TYR A 35 -3.21 -7.70 4.85
CA TYR A 35 -4.01 -8.91 4.99
C TYR A 35 -5.19 -8.57 5.90
N ASP A 36 -6.38 -8.52 5.32
CA ASP A 36 -7.63 -8.15 6.02
C ASP A 36 -8.74 -9.14 5.67
N PRO A 37 -8.72 -10.34 6.27
CA PRO A 37 -9.60 -11.44 5.88
C PRO A 37 -11.08 -11.20 6.23
N GLY A 38 -11.34 -10.32 7.17
CA GLY A 38 -12.70 -10.04 7.66
C GLY A 38 -13.38 -8.83 7.04
N ILE A 39 -12.70 -8.09 6.15
CA ILE A 39 -13.17 -6.78 5.68
C ILE A 39 -14.57 -6.77 5.08
N LYS A 40 -14.96 -7.84 4.40
CA LYS A 40 -16.28 -7.95 3.75
C LYS A 40 -17.40 -8.41 4.71
N ASP A 41 -17.05 -9.12 5.78
CA ASP A 41 -18.00 -9.80 6.65
C ASP A 41 -18.22 -9.06 7.97
N ILE A 42 -17.14 -8.61 8.60
CA ILE A 42 -17.17 -8.00 9.95
C ILE A 42 -16.57 -6.60 10.00
N GLY A 43 -16.08 -6.09 8.86
CA GLY A 43 -15.47 -4.78 8.74
C GLY A 43 -13.94 -4.80 8.80
N PRO A 44 -13.31 -3.62 8.76
CA PRO A 44 -11.88 -3.50 8.61
C PRO A 44 -11.12 -4.09 9.80
N GLY A 45 -10.04 -4.81 9.50
CA GLY A 45 -9.25 -5.54 10.49
C GLY A 45 -8.61 -4.65 11.54
N TRP A 46 -8.31 -3.39 11.21
CA TRP A 46 -7.82 -2.43 12.20
C TRP A 46 -8.84 -2.13 13.30
N ALA A 47 -10.14 -2.24 13.03
CA ALA A 47 -11.20 -2.07 14.03
C ALA A 47 -11.55 -3.37 14.76
N THR A 48 -11.45 -4.50 14.07
CA THR A 48 -11.83 -5.83 14.60
C THR A 48 -10.67 -6.59 15.24
N GLY A 49 -9.44 -6.10 15.10
CA GLY A 49 -8.22 -6.78 15.58
C GLY A 49 -7.80 -7.97 14.72
N ASN A 50 -8.33 -8.11 13.49
CA ASN A 50 -8.09 -9.25 12.63
C ASN A 50 -7.37 -8.83 11.34
N GLY A 51 -6.13 -9.24 11.20
CA GLY A 51 -5.30 -8.91 10.03
C GLY A 51 -4.00 -8.18 10.41
N ARG A 52 -3.32 -7.65 9.41
CA ARG A 52 -2.05 -6.93 9.58
C ARG A 52 -1.65 -6.19 8.30
N ILE A 53 -0.78 -5.21 8.45
CA ILE A 53 -0.06 -4.57 7.32
C ILE A 53 0.95 -5.57 6.76
N ILE A 54 0.96 -5.75 5.44
CA ILE A 54 1.91 -6.64 4.75
C ILE A 54 3.00 -5.86 4.01
N GLY A 55 2.75 -4.59 3.70
CA GLY A 55 3.73 -3.70 3.11
C GLY A 55 3.26 -2.25 3.11
N VAL A 56 4.18 -1.34 2.84
CA VAL A 56 3.93 0.10 2.80
C VAL A 56 4.55 0.69 1.55
N ALA A 57 3.75 1.35 0.73
CA ALA A 57 4.23 2.17 -0.38
C ALA A 57 4.35 3.62 0.07
N ILE A 58 5.42 4.27 -0.35
CA ILE A 58 5.69 5.70 -0.09
C ILE A 58 6.13 6.33 -1.40
N ALA A 59 5.55 7.48 -1.72
CA ALA A 59 5.94 8.25 -2.88
C ALA A 59 6.05 9.75 -2.55
N VAL A 60 7.02 10.38 -3.18
CA VAL A 60 7.22 11.83 -3.22
C VAL A 60 7.57 12.21 -4.65
N ASP A 61 7.64 13.50 -4.94
CA ASP A 61 8.10 13.96 -6.25
C ASP A 61 9.48 13.37 -6.60
N GLY A 62 9.55 12.70 -7.75
CA GLY A 62 10.76 12.07 -8.28
C GLY A 62 11.21 10.76 -7.61
N TRP A 63 10.48 10.23 -6.62
CA TRP A 63 10.82 8.96 -5.99
C TRP A 63 9.62 8.21 -5.44
N GLN A 64 9.66 6.87 -5.57
CA GLN A 64 8.70 5.97 -4.94
C GLN A 64 9.36 4.67 -4.51
N GLY A 65 8.80 4.03 -3.49
CA GLY A 65 9.29 2.74 -2.99
C GLY A 65 8.22 1.95 -2.26
N TYR A 66 8.28 0.64 -2.41
CA TYR A 66 7.46 -0.32 -1.65
C TYR A 66 8.34 -1.07 -0.65
N PHE A 67 7.89 -1.15 0.59
CA PHE A 67 8.59 -1.76 1.71
C PHE A 67 7.80 -2.97 2.22
N PRO A 68 8.14 -4.18 1.76
CA PRO A 68 7.50 -5.42 2.22
C PRO A 68 7.84 -5.71 3.68
N LEU A 69 6.83 -6.16 4.43
CA LEU A 69 6.96 -6.48 5.86
C LEU A 69 6.57 -7.92 6.18
N HIS A 70 5.50 -8.43 5.57
CA HIS A 70 4.95 -9.74 5.90
C HIS A 70 4.57 -10.58 4.69
N HIS A 71 5.35 -10.52 3.62
CA HIS A 71 5.22 -11.44 2.49
C HIS A 71 5.84 -12.80 2.79
N GLN A 72 5.15 -13.87 2.47
CA GLN A 72 5.66 -15.24 2.72
C GLN A 72 6.83 -15.61 1.81
N GLY A 73 6.95 -14.98 0.65
CA GLY A 73 8.03 -15.20 -0.32
C GLY A 73 9.40 -14.64 0.08
N GLY A 74 9.49 -13.98 1.25
CA GLY A 74 10.74 -13.37 1.74
C GLY A 74 10.96 -11.94 1.23
N GLY A 75 12.16 -11.41 1.45
CA GLY A 75 12.53 -10.03 1.07
C GLY A 75 11.94 -8.94 1.97
N ASN A 76 11.40 -9.32 3.13
CA ASN A 76 10.78 -8.38 4.06
C ASN A 76 11.83 -7.57 4.82
N PHE A 77 11.48 -6.32 5.11
CA PHE A 77 12.23 -5.49 6.05
C PHE A 77 12.02 -5.93 7.50
N ASP A 78 12.99 -5.62 8.37
CA ASP A 78 12.75 -5.72 9.81
C ASP A 78 11.64 -4.74 10.22
N GLU A 79 10.54 -5.27 10.70
CA GLU A 79 9.34 -4.51 11.04
C GLU A 79 9.63 -3.42 12.08
N LYS A 80 10.44 -3.71 13.10
CA LYS A 80 10.73 -2.76 14.18
C LYS A 80 11.61 -1.61 13.70
N ILE A 81 12.55 -1.91 12.80
CA ILE A 81 13.42 -0.90 12.20
C ILE A 81 12.60 -0.03 11.27
N PHE A 82 11.84 -0.63 10.36
CA PHE A 82 10.99 0.08 9.41
C PHE A 82 9.93 0.95 10.11
N LYS A 83 9.25 0.42 11.13
CA LYS A 83 8.27 1.16 11.93
C LYS A 83 8.85 2.44 12.53
N ARG A 84 10.09 2.39 13.04
CA ARG A 84 10.78 3.58 13.57
C ARG A 84 11.10 4.61 12.48
N GLN A 85 11.45 4.15 11.28
CA GLN A 85 11.67 5.04 10.13
C GLN A 85 10.38 5.67 9.66
N LEU A 86 9.33 4.85 9.49
CA LEU A 86 8.00 5.31 9.09
C LEU A 86 7.44 6.33 10.09
N LYS A 87 7.62 6.09 11.41
CA LYS A 87 7.22 7.08 12.42
C LYS A 87 7.83 8.44 12.18
N LYS A 88 9.13 8.52 11.85
CA LYS A 88 9.80 9.81 11.57
C LYS A 88 9.19 10.50 10.35
N ILE A 89 8.77 9.74 9.32
CA ILE A 89 8.11 10.26 8.13
C ILE A 89 6.72 10.78 8.46
N LEU A 90 5.96 10.01 9.24
CA LEU A 90 4.62 10.40 9.66
C LEU A 90 4.62 11.61 10.61
N ASP A 91 5.68 11.80 11.37
CA ASP A 91 5.86 12.96 12.26
C ASP A 91 6.21 14.26 11.52
N LEU A 92 6.60 14.21 10.22
CA LEU A 92 6.88 15.41 9.43
C LEU A 92 5.61 16.30 9.31
N PRO A 93 5.75 17.63 9.32
CA PRO A 93 4.60 18.53 9.27
C PRO A 93 3.97 18.67 7.87
N CYS A 94 4.60 18.12 6.83
CA CYS A 94 4.09 18.17 5.45
C CYS A 94 2.78 17.40 5.29
N ASP A 95 2.10 17.66 4.17
CA ASP A 95 0.86 16.96 3.83
C ASP A 95 1.08 15.47 3.62
N LYS A 96 0.15 14.65 4.09
CA LYS A 96 0.11 13.21 3.83
C LYS A 96 -1.08 12.91 2.93
N ILE A 97 -0.78 12.29 1.79
CA ILE A 97 -1.78 11.96 0.76
C ILE A 97 -2.10 10.48 0.84
N PHE A 98 -3.38 10.17 0.87
CA PHE A 98 -3.94 8.83 0.84
C PHE A 98 -5.06 8.73 -0.20
N HIS A 99 -5.43 7.50 -0.53
CA HIS A 99 -6.65 7.22 -1.27
C HIS A 99 -7.55 6.30 -0.45
N ASN A 100 -8.62 6.81 0.15
CA ASN A 100 -9.38 6.22 1.23
C ASN A 100 -8.63 6.24 2.57
N ALA A 101 -8.21 7.43 2.98
CA ALA A 101 -7.39 7.67 4.17
C ALA A 101 -7.90 6.99 5.45
N THR A 102 -9.21 6.82 5.60
CA THR A 102 -9.81 6.16 6.77
C THR A 102 -9.27 4.75 6.95
N TYR A 103 -9.03 4.02 5.86
CA TYR A 103 -8.53 2.66 5.90
C TYR A 103 -7.06 2.63 6.36
N ASP A 104 -6.19 3.38 5.68
CA ASP A 104 -4.76 3.38 5.95
C ASP A 104 -4.42 3.99 7.32
N VAL A 105 -5.03 5.14 7.65
CA VAL A 105 -4.84 5.79 8.93
C VAL A 105 -5.35 4.91 10.08
N GLY A 106 -6.43 4.15 9.86
CA GLY A 106 -6.93 3.16 10.82
C GLY A 106 -5.88 2.10 11.13
N TRP A 107 -5.25 1.51 10.11
CA TRP A 107 -4.18 0.53 10.26
C TRP A 107 -2.92 1.13 10.89
N LEU A 108 -2.51 2.32 10.49
CA LEU A 108 -1.37 3.03 11.12
C LEU A 108 -1.61 3.25 12.60
N LYS A 109 -2.83 3.70 12.97
CA LYS A 109 -3.21 3.92 14.37
C LYS A 109 -3.24 2.60 15.17
N GLN A 110 -3.82 1.54 14.61
CA GLN A 110 -3.82 0.22 15.21
C GLN A 110 -2.37 -0.30 15.40
N TRP A 111 -1.48 0.00 14.48
CA TRP A 111 -0.05 -0.31 14.60
C TRP A 111 0.69 0.62 15.58
N GLY A 112 0.01 1.58 16.22
CA GLY A 112 0.56 2.53 17.21
C GLY A 112 1.35 3.68 16.58
N LEU A 113 0.99 4.07 15.37
CA LEU A 113 1.55 5.22 14.65
C LEU A 113 0.48 6.30 14.49
N GLU A 114 0.89 7.56 14.64
CA GLU A 114 0.05 8.73 14.37
C GLU A 114 0.55 9.45 13.12
N VAL A 115 -0.37 10.00 12.34
CA VAL A 115 -0.08 10.81 11.16
C VAL A 115 -0.12 12.27 11.55
N LYS A 116 0.99 12.99 11.40
CA LYS A 116 1.09 14.45 11.60
C LYS A 116 0.98 15.19 10.28
N GLY A 117 0.68 16.48 10.36
CA GLY A 117 0.40 17.31 9.19
C GLY A 117 -1.04 17.19 8.71
N ARG A 118 -1.34 17.78 7.56
CA ARG A 118 -2.66 17.70 6.95
C ARG A 118 -2.80 16.38 6.20
N ILE A 119 -3.93 15.69 6.42
CA ILE A 119 -4.30 14.50 5.66
C ILE A 119 -5.14 14.95 4.45
N ILE A 120 -4.70 14.53 3.26
CA ILE A 120 -5.41 14.73 1.99
C ILE A 120 -5.89 13.36 1.53
N ASP A 121 -7.21 13.22 1.38
CA ASP A 121 -7.83 11.99 0.85
C ASP A 121 -8.31 12.26 -0.58
N THR A 122 -7.64 11.65 -1.55
CA THR A 122 -7.97 11.83 -2.96
C THR A 122 -9.31 11.19 -3.35
N MET A 123 -9.77 10.17 -2.61
CA MET A 123 -11.09 9.56 -2.83
C MET A 123 -12.22 10.49 -2.39
N ILE A 124 -11.98 11.34 -1.37
CA ILE A 124 -12.94 12.35 -0.92
C ILE A 124 -12.81 13.65 -1.75
N ALA A 125 -11.60 14.02 -2.14
CA ALA A 125 -11.37 15.22 -2.94
C ALA A 125 -11.97 15.13 -4.35
N ALA A 126 -11.91 13.96 -4.98
CA ALA A 126 -12.36 13.76 -6.35
C ALA A 126 -13.86 14.07 -6.57
N PRO A 127 -14.82 13.63 -5.74
CA PRO A 127 -16.22 14.00 -5.89
C PRO A 127 -16.51 15.50 -5.65
N LEU A 128 -15.63 16.21 -4.93
CA LEU A 128 -15.74 17.67 -4.77
C LEU A 128 -15.32 18.41 -6.04
N ILE A 129 -14.53 17.79 -6.90
CA ILE A 129 -14.10 18.33 -8.20
C ILE A 129 -15.16 18.00 -9.27
N ASP A 130 -15.64 16.77 -9.29
CA ASP A 130 -16.63 16.28 -10.25
C ASP A 130 -17.52 15.22 -9.59
N GLU A 131 -18.71 15.64 -9.18
CA GLU A 131 -19.73 14.82 -8.51
C GLU A 131 -20.45 13.85 -9.45
N ASN A 132 -20.33 14.05 -10.76
CA ASN A 132 -21.06 13.26 -11.76
C ASN A 132 -20.31 11.99 -12.19
N ARG A 133 -19.15 11.71 -11.60
CA ARG A 133 -18.38 10.52 -11.92
C ARG A 133 -19.01 9.26 -11.32
N PHE A 134 -18.99 8.17 -12.09
CA PHE A 134 -19.48 6.87 -11.62
C PHE A 134 -18.50 6.13 -10.70
N ARG A 135 -17.20 6.48 -10.75
CA ARG A 135 -16.14 5.77 -10.01
C ARG A 135 -15.08 6.74 -9.53
N TYR A 136 -14.69 6.55 -8.26
CA TYR A 136 -13.66 7.33 -7.59
C TYR A 136 -12.49 6.44 -7.12
N SER A 137 -12.36 5.21 -7.66
CA SER A 137 -11.19 4.36 -7.36
C SER A 137 -9.91 4.98 -7.90
N LEU A 138 -8.78 4.74 -7.23
CA LEU A 138 -7.48 5.26 -7.64
C LEU A 138 -7.16 4.98 -9.12
N ASN A 139 -7.44 3.75 -9.58
CA ASN A 139 -7.23 3.37 -10.97
C ASN A 139 -8.13 4.16 -11.95
N ALA A 140 -9.39 4.44 -11.58
CA ALA A 140 -10.28 5.26 -12.43
C ALA A 140 -9.80 6.71 -12.50
N LEU A 141 -9.40 7.28 -11.37
CA LEU A 141 -8.87 8.65 -11.30
C LEU A 141 -7.55 8.78 -12.04
N GLY A 142 -6.61 7.84 -11.84
CA GLY A 142 -5.33 7.82 -12.53
C GLY A 142 -5.49 7.75 -14.05
N LYS A 143 -6.39 6.87 -14.54
CA LYS A 143 -6.69 6.77 -15.96
C LYS A 143 -7.22 8.08 -16.54
N ASP A 144 -8.16 8.73 -15.84
CA ASP A 144 -8.87 9.87 -16.40
C ASP A 144 -8.08 11.18 -16.27
N TYR A 145 -7.33 11.37 -15.16
CA TYR A 145 -6.57 12.59 -14.94
C TYR A 145 -5.12 12.53 -15.39
N LEU A 146 -4.49 11.34 -15.28
CA LEU A 146 -3.06 11.17 -15.58
C LEU A 146 -2.80 10.34 -16.84
N GLN A 147 -3.84 9.72 -17.41
CA GLN A 147 -3.74 8.72 -18.49
C GLN A 147 -2.87 7.51 -18.09
N GLU A 148 -2.75 7.27 -16.80
CA GLU A 148 -2.02 6.15 -16.23
C GLU A 148 -2.99 5.13 -15.63
N THR A 149 -2.64 3.86 -15.72
CA THR A 149 -3.37 2.77 -15.08
C THR A 149 -2.44 1.99 -14.16
N LYS A 150 -2.98 1.55 -13.03
CA LYS A 150 -2.25 0.66 -12.13
C LYS A 150 -1.85 -0.60 -12.91
N SER A 151 -0.56 -0.91 -12.93
CA SER A 151 -0.07 -2.16 -13.53
C SER A 151 -0.26 -3.30 -12.54
N GLU A 152 -1.38 -4.01 -12.65
CA GLU A 152 -1.66 -5.18 -11.82
C GLU A 152 -1.38 -6.50 -12.55
N SER A 153 -0.86 -6.46 -13.79
CA SER A 153 -0.63 -7.66 -14.60
C SER A 153 0.29 -8.66 -13.91
N GLY A 154 1.41 -8.21 -13.36
CA GLY A 154 2.36 -9.07 -12.65
C GLY A 154 1.74 -9.74 -11.42
N LEU A 155 0.93 -9.02 -10.66
CA LEU A 155 0.20 -9.56 -9.52
C LEU A 155 -0.79 -10.66 -9.93
N TYR A 156 -1.60 -10.41 -10.98
CA TYR A 156 -2.59 -11.40 -11.45
C TYR A 156 -1.95 -12.63 -12.09
N GLU A 157 -0.86 -12.45 -12.83
CA GLU A 157 -0.09 -13.58 -13.42
C GLU A 157 0.55 -14.43 -12.32
N ALA A 158 1.18 -13.80 -11.34
CA ALA A 158 1.77 -14.51 -10.21
C ALA A 158 0.69 -15.25 -9.39
N ALA A 159 -0.41 -14.58 -9.05
CA ALA A 159 -1.51 -15.17 -8.31
C ALA A 159 -2.11 -16.39 -9.04
N LYS A 160 -2.28 -16.29 -10.37
CA LYS A 160 -2.73 -17.40 -11.21
C LYS A 160 -1.74 -18.57 -11.17
N ALA A 161 -0.45 -18.30 -11.29
CA ALA A 161 0.60 -19.34 -11.23
C ALA A 161 0.66 -20.03 -9.86
N TRP A 162 0.36 -19.28 -8.79
CA TRP A 162 0.33 -19.79 -7.41
C TRP A 162 -1.03 -20.37 -7.00
N GLY A 163 -2.07 -20.24 -7.82
CA GLY A 163 -3.42 -20.74 -7.54
C GLY A 163 -4.08 -20.06 -6.34
N ILE A 164 -3.86 -18.76 -6.17
CA ILE A 164 -4.35 -17.95 -5.05
C ILE A 164 -5.20 -16.76 -5.54
N ASP A 165 -6.00 -16.20 -4.64
CA ASP A 165 -6.70 -14.94 -4.90
C ASP A 165 -5.72 -13.76 -4.86
N PRO A 166 -5.62 -12.94 -5.95
CA PRO A 166 -4.65 -11.85 -6.03
C PRO A 166 -4.84 -10.74 -4.99
N LYS A 167 -6.05 -10.58 -4.46
CA LYS A 167 -6.34 -9.53 -3.47
C LYS A 167 -6.40 -10.06 -2.05
N ALA A 168 -7.10 -11.17 -1.83
CA ALA A 168 -7.26 -11.74 -0.49
C ALA A 168 -5.99 -12.44 0.02
N GLU A 169 -5.16 -12.95 -0.90
CA GLU A 169 -4.01 -13.79 -0.57
C GLU A 169 -2.67 -13.23 -1.09
N MET A 170 -2.63 -11.95 -1.47
CA MET A 170 -1.44 -11.24 -1.94
C MET A 170 -0.22 -11.44 -1.03
N TYR A 171 -0.42 -11.49 0.28
CA TYR A 171 0.64 -11.72 1.25
C TYR A 171 1.40 -13.05 1.08
N LYS A 172 0.82 -14.01 0.35
CA LYS A 172 1.48 -15.30 0.04
C LYS A 172 2.52 -15.17 -1.07
N LEU A 173 2.40 -14.14 -1.91
CA LEU A 173 3.34 -13.89 -3.00
C LEU A 173 4.63 -13.23 -2.49
N PRO A 174 5.77 -13.44 -3.17
CA PRO A 174 6.92 -12.57 -3.02
C PRO A 174 6.56 -11.13 -3.37
N ALA A 175 7.14 -10.16 -2.65
CA ALA A 175 6.86 -8.74 -2.82
C ALA A 175 7.10 -8.20 -4.23
N GLN A 176 7.99 -8.84 -4.99
CA GLN A 176 8.30 -8.48 -6.39
C GLN A 176 7.13 -8.59 -7.36
N HIS A 177 6.02 -9.18 -6.94
CA HIS A 177 4.82 -9.36 -7.75
C HIS A 177 3.65 -8.47 -7.30
N VAL A 178 3.86 -7.61 -6.32
CA VAL A 178 2.84 -6.74 -5.70
C VAL A 178 3.02 -5.29 -6.09
#